data_7e010cab631181d32deb80d14923ea75
#
_entry.id   7e010cab631181d32deb80d14923ea75
#
_cell.length_a   1.000
_cell.length_b   1.000
_cell.length_c   1.000
_cell.angle_alpha   90.00
_cell.angle_beta   90.00
_cell.angle_gamma   90.00
#
_symmetry.space_group_name_H-M   'P 1'
#
loop_
_entity.id
_entity.type
_entity.pdbx_description
1 polymer ?
#
loop_
_entity_poly.entity_id
_entity_poly.type
_entity_poly.pdbx_seq_one_letter_code
_entity_poly.pdbx_strand_id
1 'polypeptide(L)'
;VVEKTIWSAALQEFPDLAVVLLIDDPPHPKNDEARAILKASRELMPKVLAELAAPAERFTKARDETAAALVDQMAARRSVVARCAEDYRAAVQWLEHKADTWLIEDHTDDFFCDQVLRGLARDLRLTEQALNESITLQQHVDANRILQLYERLVRIFTAKGWSFERKLYASTSREGNKAMNLNSFIGLMGHSLKRVETSDGVILRDVRKDESPDFVMRDSEYVLTLDADSMLLRDYCLRLVYQMEQPGNERVAVIQTPYSSYRGAPTRIERIAAATTDIQHMLHQGMTYYDATFWVGANAVIRKAALDDICVVSTEGTRTVKTYIQDRTVIEDTESSIDLGYFGWHLVNYPERLSYSATPPDFGSLVVQRRRWANGGLLIIGKFFRIVHARHQQGNDVKLGEWALRVNYMASIAWSSFGLMFLLAYPFDQR
;
A
#
# COMPACT_ATOMS: atom_id res chain seq x y z
N VAL A 1 14.39 -2.10 7.65
CA VAL A 1 13.52 -1.47 6.63
C VAL A 1 12.08 -1.99 6.77
N VAL A 2 11.81 -3.29 6.59
CA VAL A 2 10.46 -3.90 6.59
C VAL A 2 9.66 -3.60 7.87
N GLU A 3 10.31 -3.57 9.03
CA GLU A 3 9.65 -3.27 10.31
C GLU A 3 8.99 -1.87 10.29
N LYS A 4 9.67 -0.85 9.74
CA LYS A 4 9.13 0.51 9.59
C LYS A 4 7.92 0.56 8.67
N THR A 5 7.95 -0.23 7.59
CA THR A 5 6.81 -0.39 6.67
C THR A 5 5.59 -0.96 7.40
N ILE A 6 5.78 -2.05 8.16
CA ILE A 6 4.69 -2.67 8.95
C ILE A 6 4.13 -1.68 9.96
N TRP A 7 4.98 -0.94 10.70
CA TRP A 7 4.55 0.09 11.63
C TRP A 7 3.72 1.18 10.96
N SER A 8 4.17 1.70 9.81
CA SER A 8 3.46 2.74 9.09
C SER A 8 2.09 2.28 8.56
N ALA A 9 1.98 1.00 8.18
CA ALA A 9 0.73 0.38 7.79
C ALA A 9 -0.19 0.10 8.98
N ALA A 10 0.36 -0.38 10.09
CA ALA A 10 -0.42 -0.72 11.29
C ALA A 10 -1.02 0.51 12.00
N LEU A 11 -0.36 1.68 11.89
CA LEU A 11 -0.80 2.94 12.49
C LEU A 11 -1.72 3.78 11.59
N GLN A 12 -2.28 3.20 10.51
CA GLN A 12 -3.25 3.90 9.68
C GLN A 12 -4.56 4.16 10.44
N GLU A 13 -5.12 5.35 10.30
CA GLU A 13 -6.41 5.73 10.88
C GLU A 13 -7.60 5.13 10.09
N PHE A 14 -7.55 3.85 9.76
CA PHE A 14 -8.58 3.21 8.95
C PHE A 14 -9.38 2.18 9.76
N PRO A 15 -10.72 2.20 9.68
CA PRO A 15 -11.53 1.18 10.33
C PRO A 15 -11.30 -0.17 9.65
N ASP A 16 -11.14 -1.19 10.48
CA ASP A 16 -11.10 -2.58 10.00
C ASP A 16 -9.95 -2.91 9.04
N LEU A 17 -8.76 -2.44 9.40
CA LEU A 17 -7.51 -2.68 8.67
C LEU A 17 -6.91 -4.05 9.02
N ALA A 18 -6.46 -4.77 7.99
CA ALA A 18 -5.61 -5.96 8.14
C ALA A 18 -4.29 -5.77 7.40
N VAL A 19 -3.19 -5.97 8.08
CA VAL A 19 -1.84 -5.89 7.50
C VAL A 19 -1.29 -7.30 7.31
N VAL A 20 -0.91 -7.67 6.10
CA VAL A 20 -0.37 -8.99 5.79
C VAL A 20 1.04 -8.88 5.26
N LEU A 21 1.99 -9.49 5.96
CA LEU A 21 3.36 -9.61 5.49
C LEU A 21 3.48 -10.82 4.57
N LEU A 22 3.67 -10.57 3.28
CA LEU A 22 3.85 -11.62 2.27
C LEU A 22 5.34 -11.98 2.16
N ILE A 23 5.71 -13.14 2.68
CA ILE A 23 7.09 -13.64 2.65
C ILE A 23 7.25 -14.55 1.42
N ASP A 24 8.18 -14.20 0.53
CA ASP A 24 8.45 -14.94 -0.72
C ASP A 24 9.74 -15.75 -0.70
N ASP A 25 10.38 -15.84 0.45
CA ASP A 25 11.59 -16.64 0.62
C ASP A 25 11.30 -18.15 0.55
N PRO A 26 12.29 -18.97 0.16
CA PRO A 26 12.19 -20.41 0.29
C PRO A 26 11.96 -20.80 1.76
N PRO A 27 10.95 -21.66 2.08
CA PRO A 27 10.59 -21.96 3.46
C PRO A 27 11.69 -22.72 4.23
N HIS A 28 12.62 -23.34 3.51
CA HIS A 28 13.75 -24.10 4.05
C HIS A 28 15.08 -23.64 3.37
N PRO A 29 15.63 -22.48 3.77
CA PRO A 29 16.87 -21.98 3.22
C PRO A 29 18.05 -22.91 3.53
N LYS A 30 18.98 -23.03 2.58
CA LYS A 30 20.14 -23.93 2.71
C LYS A 30 21.24 -23.36 3.60
N ASN A 31 21.40 -22.04 3.66
CA ASN A 31 22.44 -21.38 4.45
C ASN A 31 21.89 -20.79 5.77
N ASP A 32 22.77 -20.64 6.75
CA ASP A 32 22.40 -20.18 8.10
C ASP A 32 21.95 -18.72 8.11
N GLU A 33 22.56 -17.87 7.29
CA GLU A 33 22.21 -16.45 7.19
C GLU A 33 20.78 -16.28 6.69
N ALA A 34 20.41 -16.94 5.58
CA ALA A 34 19.05 -16.89 5.05
C ALA A 34 18.03 -17.47 6.03
N ARG A 35 18.40 -18.50 6.82
CA ARG A 35 17.55 -19.03 7.89
C ARG A 35 17.30 -18.00 8.99
N ALA A 36 18.36 -17.28 9.38
CA ALA A 36 18.26 -16.23 10.41
C ALA A 36 17.37 -15.07 9.91
N ILE A 37 17.56 -14.62 8.66
CA ILE A 37 16.73 -13.57 8.04
C ILE A 37 15.27 -14.00 7.96
N LEU A 38 14.97 -15.20 7.49
CA LEU A 38 13.60 -15.72 7.40
C LEU A 38 12.95 -15.82 8.78
N LYS A 39 13.69 -16.30 9.79
CA LYS A 39 13.22 -16.34 11.17
C LYS A 39 12.87 -14.94 11.67
N ALA A 40 13.76 -13.97 11.49
CA ALA A 40 13.53 -12.58 11.86
C ALA A 40 12.30 -12.00 11.13
N SER A 41 12.12 -12.28 9.83
CA SER A 41 10.96 -11.84 9.05
C SER A 41 9.64 -12.40 9.60
N ARG A 42 9.62 -13.66 10.04
CA ARG A 42 8.45 -14.30 10.66
C ARG A 42 8.06 -13.67 12.00
N GLU A 43 9.05 -13.13 12.72
CA GLU A 43 8.87 -12.53 14.05
C GLU A 43 8.41 -11.05 13.97
N LEU A 44 8.54 -10.36 12.81
CA LEU A 44 8.23 -8.94 12.68
C LEU A 44 6.76 -8.60 13.01
N MET A 45 5.82 -9.29 12.37
CA MET A 45 4.40 -9.00 12.59
C MET A 45 3.97 -9.29 14.03
N PRO A 46 4.28 -10.46 14.65
CA PRO A 46 4.00 -10.71 16.05
C PRO A 46 4.61 -9.65 16.99
N LYS A 47 5.86 -9.21 16.72
CA LYS A 47 6.53 -8.17 17.50
C LYS A 47 5.74 -6.85 17.47
N VAL A 48 5.39 -6.36 16.28
CA VAL A 48 4.65 -5.10 16.12
C VAL A 48 3.29 -5.16 16.82
N LEU A 49 2.55 -6.27 16.65
CA LEU A 49 1.24 -6.44 17.29
C LEU A 49 1.34 -6.56 18.82
N ALA A 50 2.38 -7.20 19.34
CA ALA A 50 2.61 -7.29 20.77
C ALA A 50 2.88 -5.91 21.40
N GLU A 51 3.62 -5.05 20.71
CA GLU A 51 3.88 -3.69 21.18
C GLU A 51 2.61 -2.79 21.12
N LEU A 52 1.73 -3.00 20.15
CA LEU A 52 0.44 -2.30 20.05
C LEU A 52 -0.60 -2.80 21.07
N ALA A 53 -0.44 -3.98 21.64
CA ALA A 53 -1.46 -4.61 22.48
C ALA A 53 -1.84 -3.78 23.72
N ALA A 54 -0.85 -3.20 24.42
CA ALA A 54 -1.10 -2.43 25.63
C ALA A 54 -1.90 -1.13 25.36
N PRO A 55 -1.52 -0.26 24.40
CA PRO A 55 -2.32 0.90 24.05
C PRO A 55 -3.70 0.50 23.46
N ALA A 56 -3.80 -0.56 22.68
CA ALA A 56 -5.06 -1.07 22.14
C ALA A 56 -6.04 -1.46 23.26
N GLU A 57 -5.59 -2.22 24.24
CA GLU A 57 -6.40 -2.61 25.41
C GLU A 57 -6.87 -1.39 26.21
N ARG A 58 -5.94 -0.47 26.51
CA ARG A 58 -6.26 0.77 27.23
C ARG A 58 -7.38 1.55 26.55
N PHE A 59 -7.22 1.85 25.24
CA PHE A 59 -8.16 2.71 24.53
C PHE A 59 -9.49 2.00 24.23
N THR A 60 -9.48 0.69 24.00
CA THR A 60 -10.71 -0.10 23.87
C THR A 60 -11.52 -0.08 25.16
N LYS A 61 -10.88 -0.32 26.30
CA LYS A 61 -11.52 -0.26 27.61
C LYS A 61 -12.07 1.14 27.89
N ALA A 62 -11.29 2.19 27.64
CA ALA A 62 -11.71 3.57 27.86
C ALA A 62 -12.91 3.97 26.98
N ARG A 63 -12.94 3.51 25.73
CA ARG A 63 -14.11 3.67 24.82
C ARG A 63 -15.35 3.00 25.40
N ASP A 64 -15.25 1.74 25.82
CA ASP A 64 -16.40 0.94 26.30
C ASP A 64 -16.97 1.51 27.59
N GLU A 65 -16.12 1.91 28.53
CA GLU A 65 -16.52 2.58 29.77
C GLU A 65 -17.17 3.95 29.49
N THR A 66 -16.63 4.70 28.51
CA THR A 66 -17.19 5.98 28.10
C THR A 66 -18.55 5.80 27.41
N ALA A 67 -18.68 4.82 26.53
CA ALA A 67 -19.95 4.49 25.89
C ALA A 67 -21.04 4.16 26.92
N ALA A 68 -20.72 3.35 27.93
CA ALA A 68 -21.65 3.04 29.02
C ALA A 68 -22.02 4.28 29.85
N ALA A 69 -21.07 5.20 30.08
CA ALA A 69 -21.31 6.43 30.85
C ALA A 69 -22.14 7.50 30.10
N LEU A 70 -22.17 7.42 28.78
CA LEU A 70 -22.86 8.38 27.90
C LEU A 70 -24.18 7.89 27.35
N VAL A 71 -24.69 6.74 27.79
CA VAL A 71 -26.02 6.23 27.39
C VAL A 71 -27.07 7.30 27.69
N ASP A 72 -27.90 7.64 26.71
CA ASP A 72 -28.97 8.64 26.77
C ASP A 72 -28.53 10.07 27.14
N GLN A 73 -27.24 10.40 26.99
CA GLN A 73 -26.74 11.75 27.23
C GLN A 73 -26.43 12.47 25.91
N MET A 74 -26.97 13.67 25.75
CA MET A 74 -26.66 14.53 24.60
C MET A 74 -25.29 15.24 24.78
N ALA A 75 -24.86 15.43 26.01
CA ALA A 75 -23.62 16.13 26.37
C ALA A 75 -22.71 15.30 27.24
N ALA A 76 -21.42 15.34 26.93
CA ALA A 76 -20.40 14.73 27.77
C ALA A 76 -20.18 15.58 29.04
N ARG A 77 -20.17 14.92 30.21
CA ARG A 77 -19.78 15.55 31.46
C ARG A 77 -18.31 15.99 31.37
N ARG A 78 -17.97 17.11 32.04
CA ARG A 78 -16.61 17.64 32.09
C ARG A 78 -15.55 16.60 32.50
N SER A 79 -15.87 15.69 33.41
CA SER A 79 -14.98 14.58 33.82
C SER A 79 -14.70 13.59 32.70
N VAL A 80 -15.68 13.33 31.83
CA VAL A 80 -15.51 12.42 30.66
C VAL A 80 -14.63 13.10 29.59
N VAL A 81 -14.83 14.39 29.35
CA VAL A 81 -13.99 15.18 28.42
C VAL A 81 -12.55 15.22 28.93
N ALA A 82 -12.33 15.45 30.24
CA ALA A 82 -11.00 15.47 30.86
C ALA A 82 -10.29 14.10 30.72
N ARG A 83 -11.01 13.01 30.96
CA ARG A 83 -10.47 11.66 30.78
C ARG A 83 -10.09 11.39 29.31
N CYS A 84 -10.93 11.82 28.36
CA CYS A 84 -10.60 11.70 26.93
C CYS A 84 -9.31 12.46 26.59
N ALA A 85 -9.14 13.69 27.10
CA ALA A 85 -7.92 14.46 26.91
C ALA A 85 -6.68 13.77 27.51
N GLU A 86 -6.83 13.12 28.67
CA GLU A 86 -5.76 12.36 29.30
C GLU A 86 -5.37 11.11 28.48
N ASP A 87 -6.34 10.40 27.89
CA ASP A 87 -6.06 9.27 27.02
C ASP A 87 -5.39 9.69 25.71
N TYR A 88 -5.76 10.85 25.13
CA TYR A 88 -5.04 11.43 24.02
C TYR A 88 -3.59 11.78 24.37
N ARG A 89 -3.38 12.37 25.56
CA ARG A 89 -2.02 12.64 26.10
C ARG A 89 -1.21 11.35 26.24
N ALA A 90 -1.81 10.29 26.74
CA ALA A 90 -1.13 9.00 26.89
C ALA A 90 -0.76 8.40 25.52
N ALA A 91 -1.61 8.53 24.50
CA ALA A 91 -1.30 8.11 23.14
C ALA A 91 -0.12 8.89 22.56
N VAL A 92 -0.10 10.21 22.75
CA VAL A 92 1.02 11.08 22.35
C VAL A 92 2.32 10.64 23.01
N GLN A 93 2.31 10.46 24.34
CA GLN A 93 3.48 10.04 25.10
C GLN A 93 4.01 8.67 24.65
N TRP A 94 3.12 7.73 24.35
CA TRP A 94 3.50 6.41 23.85
C TRP A 94 4.22 6.51 22.49
N LEU A 95 3.68 7.29 21.55
CA LEU A 95 4.28 7.48 20.23
C LEU A 95 5.63 8.21 20.30
N GLU A 96 5.74 9.21 21.15
CA GLU A 96 6.99 9.95 21.36
C GLU A 96 8.05 9.06 22.02
N HIS A 97 7.67 8.29 23.04
CA HIS A 97 8.57 7.34 23.68
C HIS A 97 9.07 6.29 22.66
N LYS A 98 8.18 5.77 21.80
CA LYS A 98 8.56 4.84 20.74
C LYS A 98 9.55 5.47 19.77
N ALA A 99 9.34 6.75 19.39
CA ALA A 99 10.26 7.48 18.51
C ALA A 99 11.62 7.76 19.19
N ASP A 100 11.62 8.07 20.49
CA ASP A 100 12.85 8.39 21.24
C ASP A 100 13.69 7.14 21.55
N THR A 101 13.06 5.97 21.62
CA THR A 101 13.74 4.68 21.87
C THR A 101 14.09 3.92 20.60
N TRP A 102 13.68 4.43 19.43
CA TRP A 102 14.03 3.79 18.14
C TRP A 102 15.51 3.97 17.83
N LEU A 103 16.15 2.89 17.41
CA LEU A 103 17.55 2.95 16.98
C LEU A 103 17.66 3.63 15.62
N ILE A 104 18.35 4.75 15.57
CA ILE A 104 18.61 5.48 14.32
C ILE A 104 19.89 4.95 13.69
N GLU A 105 19.76 4.26 12.58
CA GLU A 105 20.87 3.73 11.78
C GLU A 105 21.07 4.54 10.50
N ASP A 106 19.96 5.02 9.90
CA ASP A 106 19.99 5.79 8.66
C ASP A 106 18.87 6.86 8.60
N HIS A 107 18.88 7.65 7.53
CA HIS A 107 17.90 8.71 7.29
C HIS A 107 16.44 8.21 7.16
N THR A 108 16.22 6.93 6.89
CA THR A 108 14.86 6.36 6.84
C THR A 108 14.32 6.10 8.24
N ASP A 109 15.20 5.88 9.25
CA ASP A 109 14.81 5.81 10.65
C ASP A 109 14.44 7.20 11.17
N ASP A 110 15.23 8.22 10.83
CA ASP A 110 14.88 9.61 11.13
C ASP A 110 13.50 9.98 10.56
N PHE A 111 13.25 9.60 9.30
CA PHE A 111 11.97 9.84 8.66
C PHE A 111 10.82 9.11 9.38
N PHE A 112 11.01 7.85 9.72
CA PHE A 112 10.02 7.06 10.46
C PHE A 112 9.68 7.70 11.80
N CYS A 113 10.68 8.05 12.59
CA CYS A 113 10.48 8.69 13.88
C CYS A 113 9.81 10.05 13.76
N ASP A 114 10.23 10.90 12.81
CA ASP A 114 9.69 12.26 12.70
C ASP A 114 8.35 12.34 11.99
N GLN A 115 8.18 11.65 10.84
CA GLN A 115 7.00 11.81 10.00
C GLN A 115 5.89 10.81 10.35
N VAL A 116 6.24 9.56 10.70
CA VAL A 116 5.23 8.54 11.04
C VAL A 116 4.85 8.68 12.52
N LEU A 117 5.79 8.49 13.44
CA LEU A 117 5.47 8.46 14.88
C LEU A 117 5.17 9.85 15.44
N ARG A 118 6.13 10.78 15.36
CA ARG A 118 5.92 12.14 15.87
C ARG A 118 4.93 12.94 15.04
N GLY A 119 4.78 12.62 13.73
CA GLY A 119 3.74 13.19 12.88
C GLY A 119 2.34 12.87 13.40
N LEU A 120 2.08 11.62 13.73
CA LEU A 120 0.83 11.18 14.36
C LEU A 120 0.67 11.77 15.77
N ALA A 121 1.74 11.76 16.58
CA ALA A 121 1.71 12.35 17.91
C ALA A 121 1.35 13.84 17.89
N ARG A 122 1.90 14.64 16.95
CA ARG A 122 1.55 16.07 16.78
C ARG A 122 0.06 16.26 16.51
N ASP A 123 -0.53 15.41 15.69
CA ASP A 123 -1.96 15.51 15.35
C ASP A 123 -2.87 15.12 16.53
N LEU A 124 -2.52 14.06 17.26
CA LEU A 124 -3.25 13.68 18.48
C LEU A 124 -3.13 14.74 19.57
N ARG A 125 -1.99 15.42 19.67
CA ARG A 125 -1.77 16.53 20.61
C ARG A 125 -2.69 17.72 20.31
N LEU A 126 -2.97 18.03 19.05
CA LEU A 126 -3.96 19.08 18.71
C LEU A 126 -5.35 18.73 19.23
N THR A 127 -5.73 17.47 19.19
CA THR A 127 -7.00 17.02 19.75
C THR A 127 -7.01 17.09 21.28
N GLU A 128 -5.93 16.70 21.95
CA GLU A 128 -5.75 16.87 23.39
C GLU A 128 -5.89 18.34 23.80
N GLN A 129 -5.21 19.25 23.11
CA GLN A 129 -5.27 20.68 23.37
C GLN A 129 -6.68 21.24 23.20
N ALA A 130 -7.38 20.89 22.13
CA ALA A 130 -8.76 21.32 21.90
C ALA A 130 -9.72 20.83 23.00
N LEU A 131 -9.55 19.61 23.50
CA LEU A 131 -10.35 19.09 24.62
C LEU A 131 -10.07 19.85 25.91
N ASN A 132 -8.79 20.13 26.23
CA ASN A 132 -8.41 20.91 27.41
C ASN A 132 -8.93 22.36 27.32
N GLU A 133 -8.90 22.97 26.14
CA GLU A 133 -9.44 24.31 25.91
C GLU A 133 -10.97 24.35 26.12
N SER A 134 -11.70 23.33 25.60
CA SER A 134 -13.16 23.22 25.80
C SER A 134 -13.52 23.11 27.29
N ILE A 135 -12.70 22.42 28.10
CA ILE A 135 -12.87 22.34 29.56
C ILE A 135 -12.66 23.69 30.21
N THR A 136 -11.61 24.42 29.82
CA THR A 136 -11.25 25.73 30.37
C THR A 136 -12.32 26.75 30.04
N LEU A 137 -12.79 26.78 28.81
CA LEU A 137 -13.85 27.69 28.33
C LEU A 137 -15.27 27.26 28.71
N GLN A 138 -15.41 26.16 29.45
CA GLN A 138 -16.70 25.59 29.85
C GLN A 138 -17.64 25.33 28.66
N GLN A 139 -17.07 24.94 27.51
CA GLN A 139 -17.83 24.63 26.30
C GLN A 139 -18.56 23.30 26.44
N HIS A 140 -19.72 23.25 25.84
CA HIS A 140 -20.48 22.01 25.73
C HIS A 140 -19.87 21.11 24.65
N VAL A 141 -19.50 19.88 24.99
CA VAL A 141 -18.99 18.88 24.06
C VAL A 141 -20.05 17.80 23.86
N ASP A 142 -20.40 17.53 22.61
CA ASP A 142 -21.35 16.49 22.23
C ASP A 142 -20.84 15.10 22.66
N ALA A 143 -21.74 14.26 23.19
CA ALA A 143 -21.43 12.91 23.65
C ALA A 143 -20.93 12.02 22.50
N ASN A 144 -21.56 12.12 21.33
CA ASN A 144 -21.14 11.35 20.15
C ASN A 144 -19.75 11.76 19.67
N ARG A 145 -19.39 13.05 19.81
CA ARG A 145 -18.04 13.50 19.47
C ARG A 145 -16.98 12.84 20.32
N ILE A 146 -17.20 12.68 21.61
CA ILE A 146 -16.27 11.98 22.50
C ILE A 146 -16.14 10.51 22.10
N LEU A 147 -17.26 9.83 21.79
CA LEU A 147 -17.22 8.45 21.30
C LEU A 147 -16.44 8.31 19.99
N GLN A 148 -16.63 9.22 19.03
CA GLN A 148 -15.86 9.24 17.78
C GLN A 148 -14.36 9.42 18.04
N LEU A 149 -13.97 10.25 18.99
CA LEU A 149 -12.58 10.46 19.37
C LEU A 149 -11.97 9.19 19.97
N TYR A 150 -12.68 8.47 20.84
CA TYR A 150 -12.22 7.17 21.32
C TYR A 150 -12.15 6.12 20.23
N GLU A 151 -13.12 6.05 19.32
CA GLU A 151 -13.06 5.17 18.16
C GLU A 151 -11.82 5.44 17.31
N ARG A 152 -11.46 6.72 17.13
CA ARG A 152 -10.23 7.10 16.44
C ARG A 152 -9.00 6.50 17.13
N LEU A 153 -8.84 6.65 18.44
CA LEU A 153 -7.73 6.07 19.19
C LEU A 153 -7.70 4.55 19.05
N VAL A 154 -8.85 3.89 19.20
CA VAL A 154 -8.95 2.44 19.03
C VAL A 154 -8.47 2.02 17.63
N ARG A 155 -8.94 2.67 16.57
CA ARG A 155 -8.55 2.36 15.18
C ARG A 155 -7.04 2.47 14.96
N ILE A 156 -6.39 3.50 15.50
CA ILE A 156 -4.95 3.71 15.36
C ILE A 156 -4.14 2.56 15.98
N PHE A 157 -4.57 2.00 17.11
CA PHE A 157 -3.78 1.04 17.87
C PHE A 157 -4.24 -0.42 17.73
N THR A 158 -5.35 -0.72 17.05
CA THR A 158 -5.92 -2.07 16.91
C THR A 158 -5.76 -2.67 15.52
N ALA A 159 -4.57 -2.60 14.94
CA ALA A 159 -4.30 -3.27 13.68
C ALA A 159 -4.40 -4.80 13.83
N LYS A 160 -5.03 -5.46 12.86
CA LYS A 160 -4.96 -6.91 12.69
C LYS A 160 -3.83 -7.22 11.73
N GLY A 161 -3.04 -8.27 12.02
CA GLY A 161 -1.95 -8.61 11.11
C GLY A 161 -1.46 -10.03 11.27
N TRP A 162 -0.92 -10.57 10.18
CA TRP A 162 -0.26 -11.88 10.15
C TRP A 162 0.74 -11.95 8.99
N SER A 163 1.55 -13.01 8.97
CA SER A 163 2.43 -13.33 7.85
C SER A 163 1.87 -14.46 7.01
N PHE A 164 2.06 -14.39 5.69
CA PHE A 164 1.69 -15.45 4.76
C PHE A 164 2.88 -15.86 3.91
N GLU A 165 3.15 -17.16 3.84
CA GLU A 165 4.25 -17.76 3.09
C GLU A 165 3.68 -18.72 2.03
N ARG A 166 3.45 -18.24 0.84
CA ARG A 166 2.85 -19.06 -0.23
C ARG A 166 3.65 -20.32 -0.57
N LYS A 167 4.97 -20.25 -0.52
CA LYS A 167 5.86 -21.37 -0.88
C LYS A 167 5.85 -22.53 0.12
N LEU A 168 5.17 -22.40 1.25
CA LEU A 168 4.84 -23.52 2.13
C LEU A 168 3.81 -24.47 1.53
N TYR A 169 3.05 -24.00 0.54
CA TYR A 169 1.89 -24.74 0.01
C TYR A 169 2.14 -25.19 -1.43
N ALA A 170 1.97 -26.49 -1.68
CA ALA A 170 2.08 -27.06 -3.00
C ALA A 170 0.94 -26.62 -3.95
N SER A 171 -0.16 -26.08 -3.43
CA SER A 171 -1.28 -25.55 -4.21
C SER A 171 -1.06 -24.14 -4.77
N THR A 172 -0.03 -23.42 -4.34
CA THR A 172 0.31 -22.08 -4.83
C THR A 172 1.48 -22.13 -5.81
N SER A 173 1.62 -21.10 -6.65
CA SER A 173 2.77 -20.97 -7.53
C SER A 173 4.08 -20.87 -6.75
N ARG A 174 5.17 -21.39 -7.31
CA ARG A 174 6.52 -21.30 -6.75
C ARG A 174 7.42 -20.31 -7.47
N GLU A 175 6.91 -19.64 -8.49
CA GLU A 175 7.69 -18.63 -9.21
C GLU A 175 8.06 -17.46 -8.31
N GLY A 176 9.35 -17.07 -8.35
CA GLY A 176 9.90 -16.03 -7.49
C GLY A 176 9.71 -14.64 -8.08
N ASN A 177 8.48 -14.10 -8.02
CA ASN A 177 8.24 -12.70 -8.39
C ASN A 177 7.16 -12.06 -7.49
N LYS A 178 7.18 -10.73 -7.41
CA LYS A 178 6.29 -9.94 -6.57
C LYS A 178 4.82 -10.12 -6.96
N ALA A 179 4.50 -10.06 -8.26
CA ALA A 179 3.14 -10.16 -8.74
C ALA A 179 2.52 -11.52 -8.37
N MET A 180 3.27 -12.62 -8.54
CA MET A 180 2.81 -13.94 -8.17
C MET A 180 2.62 -14.12 -6.66
N ASN A 181 3.43 -13.42 -5.84
CA ASN A 181 3.23 -13.41 -4.39
C ASN A 181 1.92 -12.71 -4.01
N LEU A 182 1.64 -11.56 -4.60
CA LEU A 182 0.36 -10.84 -4.45
C LEU A 182 -0.82 -11.67 -4.96
N ASN A 183 -0.72 -12.21 -6.18
CA ASN A 183 -1.78 -13.03 -6.82
C ASN A 183 -2.15 -14.24 -5.98
N SER A 184 -1.15 -14.92 -5.39
CA SER A 184 -1.39 -16.09 -4.55
C SER A 184 -2.20 -15.74 -3.30
N PHE A 185 -1.96 -14.58 -2.69
CA PHE A 185 -2.72 -14.14 -1.52
C PHE A 185 -4.10 -13.61 -1.90
N ILE A 186 -4.19 -12.75 -2.92
CA ILE A 186 -5.47 -12.19 -3.40
C ILE A 186 -6.43 -13.31 -3.81
N GLY A 187 -5.93 -14.36 -4.46
CA GLY A 187 -6.73 -15.50 -4.87
C GLY A 187 -7.28 -16.36 -3.74
N LEU A 188 -6.79 -16.17 -2.50
CA LEU A 188 -7.30 -16.85 -1.30
C LEU A 188 -8.29 -15.98 -0.49
N MET A 189 -8.40 -14.69 -0.79
CA MET A 189 -9.31 -13.79 -0.08
C MET A 189 -10.76 -14.27 -0.26
N GLY A 190 -11.53 -14.24 0.83
CA GLY A 190 -12.92 -14.72 0.88
C GLY A 190 -13.07 -16.24 1.05
N HIS A 191 -11.98 -17.00 1.05
CA HIS A 191 -12.03 -18.45 1.19
C HIS A 191 -11.83 -18.90 2.64
N SER A 192 -12.52 -19.98 3.00
CA SER A 192 -12.25 -20.76 4.22
C SER A 192 -11.45 -22.00 3.84
N LEU A 193 -10.24 -22.13 4.37
CA LEU A 193 -9.25 -23.05 3.85
C LEU A 193 -8.86 -24.11 4.89
N LYS A 194 -8.62 -25.32 4.37
CA LYS A 194 -8.08 -26.46 5.12
C LYS A 194 -6.69 -26.82 4.61
N ARG A 195 -5.75 -27.05 5.51
CA ARG A 195 -4.46 -27.63 5.20
C ARG A 195 -4.60 -29.14 5.02
N VAL A 196 -4.08 -29.66 3.94
CA VAL A 196 -4.11 -31.09 3.65
C VAL A 196 -2.72 -31.53 3.20
N GLU A 197 -2.19 -32.55 3.86
CA GLU A 197 -0.95 -33.20 3.41
C GLU A 197 -1.23 -34.12 2.23
N THR A 198 -0.41 -34.01 1.20
CA THR A 198 -0.46 -34.83 -0.01
C THR A 198 0.93 -35.36 -0.33
N SER A 199 1.03 -36.28 -1.32
CA SER A 199 2.31 -36.76 -1.84
C SER A 199 3.22 -35.64 -2.37
N ASP A 200 2.63 -34.52 -2.84
CA ASP A 200 3.33 -33.39 -3.44
C ASP A 200 3.66 -32.27 -2.41
N GLY A 201 3.24 -32.45 -1.16
CA GLY A 201 3.40 -31.53 -0.04
C GLY A 201 2.08 -31.03 0.51
N VAL A 202 2.14 -30.01 1.37
CA VAL A 202 0.94 -29.40 1.97
C VAL A 202 0.20 -28.57 0.94
N ILE A 203 -1.11 -28.76 0.82
CA ILE A 203 -1.99 -27.94 -0.01
C ILE A 203 -2.98 -27.17 0.85
N LEU A 204 -3.44 -26.02 0.34
CA LEU A 204 -4.62 -25.31 0.83
C LEU A 204 -5.79 -25.65 -0.11
N ARG A 205 -6.91 -26.07 0.46
CA ARG A 205 -8.16 -26.26 -0.28
C ARG A 205 -9.33 -25.68 0.48
N ASP A 206 -10.40 -25.39 -0.21
CA ASP A 206 -11.65 -24.98 0.42
C ASP A 206 -12.17 -26.06 1.37
N VAL A 207 -12.72 -25.62 2.50
CA VAL A 207 -13.36 -26.54 3.47
C VAL A 207 -14.62 -27.18 2.88
N ARG A 208 -14.89 -28.44 3.26
CA ARG A 208 -16.15 -29.12 2.99
C ARG A 208 -17.17 -28.76 4.07
N LYS A 209 -18.45 -29.06 3.80
CA LYS A 209 -19.57 -28.67 4.69
C LYS A 209 -19.42 -29.08 6.15
N ASP A 210 -18.72 -30.18 6.43
CA ASP A 210 -18.57 -30.77 7.77
C ASP A 210 -17.18 -30.57 8.38
N GLU A 211 -16.36 -29.69 7.79
CA GLU A 211 -15.00 -29.44 8.24
C GLU A 211 -14.87 -28.03 8.86
N SER A 212 -14.09 -27.92 9.93
CA SER A 212 -13.65 -26.62 10.44
C SER A 212 -12.44 -26.12 9.66
N PRO A 213 -12.40 -24.83 9.31
CA PRO A 213 -11.27 -24.21 8.61
C PRO A 213 -10.02 -24.12 9.51
N ASP A 214 -8.85 -24.29 8.91
CA ASP A 214 -7.58 -23.91 9.53
C ASP A 214 -7.28 -22.43 9.32
N PHE A 215 -7.77 -21.85 8.20
CA PHE A 215 -7.69 -20.43 7.88
C PHE A 215 -9.03 -19.91 7.35
N VAL A 216 -9.43 -18.76 7.86
CA VAL A 216 -10.51 -17.96 7.28
C VAL A 216 -9.86 -16.73 6.68
N MET A 217 -9.71 -16.75 5.36
CA MET A 217 -9.13 -15.64 4.61
C MET A 217 -10.21 -14.59 4.39
N ARG A 218 -10.04 -13.46 5.06
CA ARG A 218 -10.99 -12.38 4.97
C ARG A 218 -11.11 -11.86 3.55
N ASP A 219 -12.30 -11.62 3.09
CA ASP A 219 -12.53 -10.83 1.89
C ASP A 219 -12.44 -9.33 2.22
N SER A 220 -12.00 -8.54 1.28
CA SER A 220 -11.84 -7.09 1.43
C SER A 220 -12.29 -6.39 0.17
N GLU A 221 -12.99 -5.30 0.33
CA GLU A 221 -13.42 -4.45 -0.78
C GLU A 221 -12.25 -3.71 -1.43
N TYR A 222 -11.23 -3.38 -0.62
CA TYR A 222 -10.02 -2.70 -1.05
C TYR A 222 -8.78 -3.49 -0.67
N VAL A 223 -7.80 -3.47 -1.56
CA VAL A 223 -6.47 -4.02 -1.35
C VAL A 223 -5.45 -2.88 -1.47
N LEU A 224 -4.65 -2.68 -0.43
CA LEU A 224 -3.49 -1.81 -0.52
C LEU A 224 -2.26 -2.67 -0.79
N THR A 225 -1.60 -2.46 -1.92
CA THR A 225 -0.26 -3.01 -2.17
C THR A 225 0.79 -2.06 -1.64
N LEU A 226 1.77 -2.58 -0.91
CA LEU A 226 2.81 -1.79 -0.28
C LEU A 226 4.17 -2.48 -0.45
N ASP A 227 5.17 -1.78 -0.95
CA ASP A 227 6.53 -2.30 -1.03
C ASP A 227 7.18 -2.36 0.36
N ALA A 228 8.03 -3.34 0.56
CA ALA A 228 8.67 -3.62 1.85
C ALA A 228 9.64 -2.50 2.31
N ASP A 229 9.93 -1.54 1.46
CA ASP A 229 10.77 -0.37 1.72
C ASP A 229 10.00 0.96 1.68
N SER A 230 8.66 0.89 1.72
CA SER A 230 7.80 2.06 1.68
C SER A 230 7.17 2.36 3.04
N MET A 231 6.89 3.62 3.29
CA MET A 231 6.15 4.08 4.47
C MET A 231 4.98 4.96 4.07
N LEU A 232 3.88 4.81 4.79
CA LEU A 232 2.66 5.56 4.62
C LEU A 232 2.52 6.61 5.72
N LEU A 233 1.98 7.77 5.39
CA LEU A 233 1.49 8.70 6.39
C LEU A 233 0.12 8.21 6.91
N ARG A 234 -0.24 8.60 8.13
CA ARG A 234 -1.36 8.09 8.93
C ARG A 234 -2.72 8.00 8.23
N ASP A 235 -3.01 8.91 7.34
CA ASP A 235 -4.33 9.07 6.71
C ASP A 235 -4.38 8.61 5.24
N TYR A 236 -3.35 7.86 4.79
CA TYR A 236 -3.26 7.35 3.43
C TYR A 236 -4.50 6.53 3.04
N CYS A 237 -4.78 5.48 3.79
CA CYS A 237 -5.93 4.61 3.51
C CYS A 237 -7.25 5.37 3.59
N LEU A 238 -7.44 6.18 4.62
CA LEU A 238 -8.68 6.91 4.86
C LEU A 238 -8.99 7.87 3.71
N ARG A 239 -8.01 8.67 3.27
CA ARG A 239 -8.21 9.64 2.18
C ARG A 239 -8.46 8.98 0.85
N LEU A 240 -7.71 7.93 0.52
CA LEU A 240 -7.85 7.30 -0.79
C LEU A 240 -9.15 6.52 -0.90
N VAL A 241 -9.53 5.77 0.14
CA VAL A 241 -10.82 5.07 0.15
C VAL A 241 -11.98 6.08 0.17
N TYR A 242 -11.87 7.15 0.97
CA TYR A 242 -12.87 8.22 0.94
C TYR A 242 -13.07 8.79 -0.48
N GLN A 243 -11.98 9.00 -1.21
CA GLN A 243 -12.05 9.47 -2.60
C GLN A 243 -12.70 8.42 -3.53
N MET A 244 -12.41 7.12 -3.32
CA MET A 244 -13.02 6.04 -4.11
C MET A 244 -14.52 5.91 -3.86
N GLU A 245 -14.99 6.27 -2.67
CA GLU A 245 -16.40 6.19 -2.26
C GLU A 245 -17.22 7.45 -2.59
N GLN A 246 -16.60 8.47 -3.21
CA GLN A 246 -17.36 9.64 -3.65
C GLN A 246 -18.29 9.28 -4.82
N PRO A 247 -19.51 9.84 -4.85
CA PRO A 247 -20.42 9.66 -5.98
C PRO A 247 -19.75 9.98 -7.32
N GLY A 248 -19.87 9.08 -8.28
CA GLY A 248 -19.24 9.17 -9.59
C GLY A 248 -17.85 8.50 -9.69
N ASN A 249 -17.32 7.96 -8.58
CA ASN A 249 -16.05 7.24 -8.55
C ASN A 249 -16.21 5.71 -8.44
N GLU A 250 -17.40 5.18 -8.71
CA GLU A 250 -17.70 3.74 -8.62
C GLU A 250 -16.85 2.90 -9.57
N ARG A 251 -16.37 3.51 -10.66
CA ARG A 251 -15.48 2.87 -11.65
C ARG A 251 -14.01 3.24 -11.48
N VAL A 252 -13.61 3.86 -10.37
CA VAL A 252 -12.20 4.07 -10.03
C VAL A 252 -11.65 2.77 -9.45
N ALA A 253 -10.72 2.14 -10.19
CA ALA A 253 -10.08 0.90 -9.79
C ALA A 253 -8.90 1.13 -8.86
N VAL A 254 -8.08 2.14 -9.15
CA VAL A 254 -6.82 2.38 -8.46
C VAL A 254 -6.67 3.85 -8.13
N ILE A 255 -6.36 4.14 -6.87
CA ILE A 255 -5.85 5.45 -6.47
C ILE A 255 -4.47 5.26 -5.84
N GLN A 256 -3.50 6.02 -6.33
CA GLN A 256 -2.17 6.10 -5.76
C GLN A 256 -1.80 7.55 -5.45
N THR A 257 -0.89 7.76 -4.51
CA THR A 257 -0.29 9.07 -4.27
C THR A 257 1.10 9.14 -4.90
N PRO A 258 1.62 10.35 -5.16
CA PRO A 258 3.05 10.47 -5.38
C PRO A 258 3.81 9.78 -4.24
N TYR A 259 4.71 8.89 -4.58
CA TYR A 259 5.70 8.40 -3.63
C TYR A 259 7.02 9.12 -3.89
N SER A 260 7.60 9.64 -2.84
CA SER A 260 8.87 10.35 -2.92
C SER A 260 9.93 9.59 -2.14
N SER A 261 11.17 9.91 -2.44
CA SER A 261 12.27 9.45 -1.62
C SER A 261 12.18 10.05 -0.22
N TYR A 262 12.73 9.34 0.75
CA TYR A 262 12.91 9.83 2.10
C TYR A 262 13.77 11.08 2.12
N ARG A 263 13.40 12.06 2.96
CA ARG A 263 14.21 13.26 3.16
C ARG A 263 15.53 12.90 3.82
N GLY A 264 16.59 13.63 3.50
CA GLY A 264 17.90 13.39 4.09
C GLY A 264 18.75 12.35 3.37
N ALA A 265 18.33 11.87 2.18
CA ALA A 265 19.09 10.93 1.38
C ALA A 265 20.57 11.36 1.22
N PRO A 266 21.55 10.51 1.61
CA PRO A 266 22.95 10.91 1.75
C PRO A 266 23.62 11.15 0.41
N THR A 267 23.24 10.41 -0.65
CA THR A 267 23.93 10.47 -1.94
C THR A 267 23.28 11.46 -2.92
N ARG A 268 24.08 11.97 -3.86
CA ARG A 268 23.53 12.79 -4.96
C ARG A 268 22.64 11.98 -5.90
N ILE A 269 22.94 10.70 -6.07
CA ILE A 269 22.19 9.80 -6.95
C ILE A 269 20.79 9.59 -6.41
N GLU A 270 20.65 9.32 -5.12
CA GLU A 270 19.32 9.21 -4.48
C GLU A 270 18.49 10.48 -4.66
N ARG A 271 19.11 11.66 -4.47
CA ARG A 271 18.41 12.94 -4.66
C ARG A 271 18.01 13.20 -6.11
N ILE A 272 18.84 12.80 -7.09
CA ILE A 272 18.49 12.89 -8.52
C ILE A 272 17.38 11.90 -8.87
N ALA A 273 17.47 10.66 -8.37
CA ALA A 273 16.42 9.65 -8.54
C ALA A 273 15.08 10.13 -7.96
N ALA A 274 15.11 10.74 -6.76
CA ALA A 274 13.95 11.36 -6.13
C ALA A 274 13.33 12.45 -7.02
N ALA A 275 14.13 13.40 -7.48
CA ALA A 275 13.64 14.49 -8.32
C ALA A 275 13.01 13.98 -9.63
N THR A 276 13.60 12.95 -10.25
CA THR A 276 13.01 12.36 -11.48
C THR A 276 11.70 11.62 -11.20
N THR A 277 11.57 10.99 -10.02
CA THR A 277 10.32 10.35 -9.59
C THR A 277 9.23 11.41 -9.32
N ASP A 278 9.59 12.51 -8.68
CA ASP A 278 8.65 13.62 -8.45
C ASP A 278 8.10 14.20 -9.76
N ILE A 279 8.96 14.40 -10.78
CA ILE A 279 8.54 14.87 -12.12
C ILE A 279 7.59 13.83 -12.76
N GLN A 280 7.90 12.54 -12.64
CA GLN A 280 7.05 11.48 -13.15
C GLN A 280 5.65 11.52 -12.51
N HIS A 281 5.55 11.74 -11.22
CA HIS A 281 4.26 11.86 -10.54
C HIS A 281 3.47 13.11 -10.95
N MET A 282 4.13 14.23 -11.17
CA MET A 282 3.47 15.43 -11.73
C MET A 282 2.86 15.12 -13.10
N LEU A 283 3.59 14.37 -13.95
CA LEU A 283 3.07 13.92 -15.24
C LEU A 283 1.82 13.04 -15.05
N HIS A 284 1.86 12.06 -14.15
CA HIS A 284 0.73 11.17 -13.88
C HIS A 284 -0.50 11.91 -13.33
N GLN A 285 -0.31 12.95 -12.52
CA GLN A 285 -1.41 13.81 -12.08
C GLN A 285 -2.09 14.49 -13.28
N GLY A 286 -1.32 15.04 -14.19
CA GLY A 286 -1.85 15.60 -15.44
C GLY A 286 -2.53 14.56 -16.34
N MET A 287 -1.94 13.37 -16.45
CA MET A 287 -2.50 12.25 -17.22
C MET A 287 -3.83 11.73 -16.66
N THR A 288 -4.09 11.88 -15.36
CA THR A 288 -5.37 11.52 -14.74
C THR A 288 -6.54 12.25 -15.41
N TYR A 289 -6.40 13.53 -15.73
CA TYR A 289 -7.43 14.31 -16.42
C TYR A 289 -7.80 13.74 -17.80
N TYR A 290 -6.85 13.09 -18.48
CA TYR A 290 -7.05 12.48 -19.79
C TYR A 290 -7.40 10.99 -19.73
N ASP A 291 -7.64 10.46 -18.55
CA ASP A 291 -7.83 8.99 -18.31
C ASP A 291 -6.66 8.15 -18.84
N ALA A 292 -5.46 8.72 -18.79
CA ALA A 292 -4.25 8.16 -19.38
C ALA A 292 -3.21 7.71 -18.33
N THR A 293 -3.47 7.95 -17.05
CA THR A 293 -2.51 7.59 -16.00
C THR A 293 -2.35 6.09 -15.86
N PHE A 294 -1.24 5.69 -15.28
CA PHE A 294 -0.94 4.31 -14.92
C PHE A 294 -0.80 4.19 -13.41
N TRP A 295 -1.08 3.03 -12.90
CA TRP A 295 -0.55 2.60 -11.64
C TRP A 295 0.95 2.38 -11.82
N VAL A 296 1.77 3.11 -11.06
CA VAL A 296 3.23 3.07 -11.14
C VAL A 296 3.79 2.89 -9.74
N GLY A 297 4.49 1.81 -9.54
CA GLY A 297 5.06 1.46 -8.26
C GLY A 297 4.10 0.74 -7.34
N ALA A 298 4.47 0.64 -6.07
CA ALA A 298 3.93 -0.33 -5.15
C ALA A 298 2.76 0.17 -4.32
N ASN A 299 2.71 1.49 -4.07
CA ASN A 299 1.81 2.03 -3.05
C ASN A 299 0.52 2.49 -3.71
N ALA A 300 -0.50 1.63 -3.71
CA ALA A 300 -1.79 1.97 -4.30
C ALA A 300 -2.94 1.28 -3.56
N VAL A 301 -4.05 1.97 -3.40
CA VAL A 301 -5.33 1.38 -3.01
C VAL A 301 -6.04 0.94 -4.26
N ILE A 302 -6.43 -0.33 -4.29
CA ILE A 302 -7.03 -0.99 -5.44
C ILE A 302 -8.39 -1.54 -5.02
N ARG A 303 -9.44 -1.28 -5.80
CA ARG A 303 -10.75 -1.91 -5.62
C ARG A 303 -10.68 -3.37 -6.03
N LYS A 304 -11.04 -4.29 -5.12
CA LYS A 304 -10.92 -5.73 -5.39
C LYS A 304 -11.77 -6.17 -6.58
N ALA A 305 -12.97 -5.62 -6.75
CA ALA A 305 -13.83 -5.91 -7.91
C ALA A 305 -13.13 -5.62 -9.25
N ALA A 306 -12.27 -4.61 -9.31
CA ALA A 306 -11.49 -4.32 -10.51
C ALA A 306 -10.40 -5.38 -10.78
N LEU A 307 -9.79 -5.92 -9.72
CA LEU A 307 -8.87 -7.05 -9.84
C LEU A 307 -9.59 -8.31 -10.29
N ASP A 308 -10.80 -8.56 -9.78
CA ASP A 308 -11.61 -9.71 -10.17
C ASP A 308 -11.99 -9.65 -11.67
N ASP A 309 -12.32 -8.47 -12.21
CA ASP A 309 -12.63 -8.27 -13.63
C ASP A 309 -11.43 -8.57 -14.56
N ILE A 310 -10.20 -8.27 -14.15
CA ILE A 310 -9.00 -8.55 -14.95
C ILE A 310 -8.37 -9.91 -14.64
N CYS A 311 -8.96 -10.70 -13.76
CA CYS A 311 -8.43 -11.98 -13.33
C CYS A 311 -8.38 -12.96 -14.48
N VAL A 312 -7.20 -13.52 -14.74
CA VAL A 312 -7.00 -14.62 -15.70
C VAL A 312 -6.79 -15.91 -14.92
N VAL A 313 -7.59 -16.92 -15.25
CA VAL A 313 -7.47 -18.26 -14.68
C VAL A 313 -6.73 -19.16 -15.65
N SER A 314 -5.62 -19.73 -15.22
CA SER A 314 -4.81 -20.67 -15.99
C SER A 314 -4.58 -21.97 -15.22
N THR A 315 -4.14 -23.00 -15.91
CA THR A 315 -3.79 -24.30 -15.29
C THR A 315 -2.31 -24.55 -15.48
N GLU A 316 -1.59 -24.75 -14.39
CA GLU A 316 -0.19 -25.14 -14.37
C GLU A 316 -0.06 -26.58 -13.81
N GLY A 317 0.05 -27.57 -14.68
CA GLY A 317 0.01 -28.97 -14.29
C GLY A 317 -1.37 -29.30 -13.68
N THR A 318 -1.40 -29.66 -12.41
CA THR A 318 -2.65 -29.98 -11.67
C THR A 318 -3.21 -28.79 -10.89
N ARG A 319 -2.60 -27.61 -11.01
CA ARG A 319 -2.93 -26.42 -10.20
C ARG A 319 -3.72 -25.42 -11.01
N THR A 320 -4.69 -24.79 -10.37
CA THR A 320 -5.36 -23.60 -10.89
C THR A 320 -4.63 -22.37 -10.37
N VAL A 321 -4.13 -21.54 -11.28
CA VAL A 321 -3.44 -20.28 -10.97
C VAL A 321 -4.32 -19.13 -11.39
N LYS A 322 -4.61 -18.24 -10.44
CA LYS A 322 -5.35 -16.99 -10.67
C LYS A 322 -4.34 -15.83 -10.75
N THR A 323 -4.35 -15.10 -11.84
CA THR A 323 -3.50 -13.94 -12.08
C THR A 323 -4.35 -12.70 -12.13
N TYR A 324 -4.31 -11.89 -11.06
CA TYR A 324 -4.99 -10.59 -10.93
C TYR A 324 -4.09 -9.45 -11.38
N ILE A 325 -2.81 -9.53 -11.01
CA ILE A 325 -1.78 -8.58 -11.38
C ILE A 325 -0.86 -9.29 -12.37
N GLN A 326 -0.59 -8.68 -13.51
CA GLN A 326 0.19 -9.30 -14.58
C GLN A 326 1.61 -9.60 -14.08
N ASP A 327 2.12 -10.78 -14.44
CA ASP A 327 3.43 -11.27 -13.98
C ASP A 327 4.42 -11.54 -15.14
N ARG A 328 4.01 -11.23 -16.38
CA ARG A 328 4.78 -11.50 -17.60
C ARG A 328 5.85 -10.49 -17.89
N THR A 329 5.74 -9.30 -17.31
CA THR A 329 6.70 -8.22 -17.48
C THR A 329 7.26 -7.76 -16.13
N VAL A 330 8.32 -6.98 -16.17
CA VAL A 330 8.97 -6.41 -14.97
C VAL A 330 8.32 -5.11 -14.51
N ILE A 331 7.18 -4.73 -15.10
CA ILE A 331 6.35 -3.56 -14.77
C ILE A 331 4.88 -4.00 -14.69
N GLU A 332 4.64 -4.92 -13.78
CA GLU A 332 3.36 -5.60 -13.55
C GLU A 332 2.20 -4.64 -13.31
N ASP A 333 2.46 -3.56 -12.63
CA ASP A 333 1.55 -2.46 -12.29
C ASP A 333 1.08 -1.71 -13.55
N THR A 334 2.03 -1.27 -14.38
CA THR A 334 1.75 -0.55 -15.62
C THR A 334 1.02 -1.45 -16.62
N GLU A 335 1.38 -2.73 -16.71
CA GLU A 335 0.71 -3.69 -17.59
C GLU A 335 -0.73 -3.93 -17.13
N SER A 336 -0.96 -4.14 -15.83
CA SER A 336 -2.31 -4.34 -15.27
C SER A 336 -3.21 -3.11 -15.47
N SER A 337 -2.61 -1.90 -15.49
CA SER A 337 -3.35 -0.66 -15.78
C SER A 337 -3.98 -0.65 -17.18
N ILE A 338 -3.34 -1.30 -18.16
CA ILE A 338 -3.89 -1.44 -19.51
C ILE A 338 -5.10 -2.37 -19.51
N ASP A 339 -5.03 -3.47 -18.75
CA ASP A 339 -6.15 -4.42 -18.62
C ASP A 339 -7.34 -3.77 -17.91
N LEU A 340 -7.10 -3.04 -16.82
CA LEU A 340 -8.15 -2.27 -16.12
C LEU A 340 -8.87 -1.30 -17.08
N GLY A 341 -8.13 -0.55 -17.88
CA GLY A 341 -8.69 0.35 -18.88
C GLY A 341 -9.53 -0.37 -19.95
N TYR A 342 -9.19 -1.61 -20.31
CA TYR A 342 -9.99 -2.43 -21.22
C TYR A 342 -11.39 -2.74 -20.65
N PHE A 343 -11.48 -3.02 -19.36
CA PHE A 343 -12.74 -3.27 -18.66
C PHE A 343 -13.47 -2.00 -18.23
N GLY A 344 -13.02 -0.82 -18.67
CA GLY A 344 -13.67 0.46 -18.39
C GLY A 344 -13.45 0.97 -16.96
N TRP A 345 -12.38 0.53 -16.31
CA TRP A 345 -11.94 1.05 -15.03
C TRP A 345 -11.02 2.26 -15.22
N HIS A 346 -11.10 3.22 -14.29
CA HIS A 346 -10.29 4.42 -14.25
C HIS A 346 -9.22 4.34 -13.17
N LEU A 347 -8.12 5.06 -13.40
CA LEU A 347 -7.05 5.19 -12.43
C LEU A 347 -6.88 6.67 -12.07
N VAL A 348 -6.54 6.95 -10.82
CA VAL A 348 -6.37 8.31 -10.31
C VAL A 348 -5.02 8.45 -9.62
N ASN A 349 -4.28 9.49 -9.97
CA ASN A 349 -3.10 9.90 -9.21
C ASN A 349 -3.50 11.05 -8.28
N TYR A 350 -3.59 10.74 -6.98
CA TYR A 350 -4.00 11.67 -5.94
C TYR A 350 -2.95 12.79 -5.77
N PRO A 351 -3.34 14.05 -5.60
CA PRO A 351 -2.39 15.16 -5.67
C PRO A 351 -1.46 15.28 -4.46
N GLU A 352 -1.89 14.83 -3.28
CA GLU A 352 -1.10 14.93 -2.07
C GLU A 352 -0.12 13.76 -1.93
N ARG A 353 1.04 14.06 -1.37
CA ARG A 353 2.09 13.09 -1.10
C ARG A 353 1.89 12.46 0.27
N LEU A 354 1.39 11.23 0.29
CA LEU A 354 1.07 10.48 1.51
C LEU A 354 1.89 9.20 1.66
N SER A 355 2.82 8.92 0.74
CA SER A 355 3.72 7.78 0.81
C SER A 355 5.15 8.15 0.41
N TYR A 356 6.10 7.37 0.92
CA TYR A 356 7.53 7.52 0.66
C TYR A 356 8.14 6.16 0.46
N SER A 357 9.16 6.08 -0.40
CA SER A 357 9.83 4.83 -0.75
C SER A 357 11.32 5.04 -0.91
N ALA A 358 12.11 3.98 -0.80
CA ALA A 358 13.53 4.05 -1.04
C ALA A 358 13.83 4.33 -2.52
N THR A 359 14.93 5.05 -2.77
CA THR A 359 15.45 5.30 -4.11
C THR A 359 16.79 4.60 -4.30
N PRO A 360 17.20 4.30 -5.55
CA PRO A 360 18.49 3.67 -5.81
C PRO A 360 19.64 4.42 -5.16
N PRO A 361 20.47 3.76 -4.34
CA PRO A 361 21.54 4.41 -3.58
C PRO A 361 22.77 4.76 -4.43
N ASP A 362 22.93 4.12 -5.57
CA ASP A 362 24.07 4.24 -6.45
C ASP A 362 23.68 4.26 -7.93
N PHE A 363 24.65 4.63 -8.81
CA PHE A 363 24.41 4.74 -10.24
C PHE A 363 24.10 3.38 -10.91
N GLY A 364 24.71 2.30 -10.45
CA GLY A 364 24.48 0.96 -11.00
C GLY A 364 23.02 0.52 -10.76
N SER A 365 22.56 0.66 -9.53
CA SER A 365 21.17 0.38 -9.14
C SER A 365 20.16 1.25 -9.90
N LEU A 366 20.48 2.54 -10.11
CA LEU A 366 19.65 3.44 -10.89
C LEU A 366 19.55 3.01 -12.37
N VAL A 367 20.67 2.62 -12.98
CA VAL A 367 20.69 2.12 -14.38
C VAL A 367 19.86 0.83 -14.51
N VAL A 368 20.00 -0.10 -13.56
CA VAL A 368 19.20 -1.35 -13.54
C VAL A 368 17.70 -1.03 -13.47
N GLN A 369 17.29 -0.13 -12.58
CA GLN A 369 15.90 0.29 -12.44
C GLN A 369 15.36 0.92 -13.72
N ARG A 370 16.08 1.89 -14.31
CA ARG A 370 15.67 2.58 -15.55
C ARG A 370 15.62 1.64 -16.75
N ARG A 371 16.57 0.71 -16.84
CA ARG A 371 16.55 -0.35 -17.87
C ARG A 371 15.31 -1.25 -17.76
N ARG A 372 14.93 -1.64 -16.55
CA ARG A 372 13.70 -2.41 -16.31
C ARG A 372 12.47 -1.65 -16.81
N TRP A 373 12.35 -0.37 -16.47
CA TRP A 373 11.21 0.46 -16.87
C TRP A 373 11.16 0.67 -18.38
N ALA A 374 12.30 0.96 -19.02
CA ALA A 374 12.36 1.12 -20.47
C ALA A 374 11.97 -0.15 -21.24
N ASN A 375 12.55 -1.28 -20.84
CA ASN A 375 12.26 -2.57 -21.47
C ASN A 375 10.79 -2.97 -21.25
N GLY A 376 10.30 -2.84 -20.03
CA GLY A 376 8.90 -3.12 -19.70
C GLY A 376 7.94 -2.27 -20.53
N GLY A 377 8.15 -0.94 -20.59
CA GLY A 377 7.33 -0.04 -21.38
C GLY A 377 7.25 -0.44 -22.87
N LEU A 378 8.39 -0.77 -23.47
CA LEU A 378 8.43 -1.21 -24.88
C LEU A 378 7.71 -2.54 -25.10
N LEU A 379 7.85 -3.49 -24.18
CA LEU A 379 7.20 -4.82 -24.30
C LEU A 379 5.68 -4.75 -24.25
N ILE A 380 5.11 -3.82 -23.45
CA ILE A 380 3.65 -3.69 -23.31
C ILE A 380 2.98 -2.85 -24.40
N ILE A 381 3.74 -2.07 -25.18
CA ILE A 381 3.17 -1.25 -26.28
C ILE A 381 2.34 -2.11 -27.23
N GLY A 382 2.83 -3.28 -27.62
CA GLY A 382 2.11 -4.18 -28.50
C GLY A 382 0.78 -4.68 -27.91
N LYS A 383 0.73 -4.90 -26.59
CA LYS A 383 -0.52 -5.24 -25.87
C LYS A 383 -1.47 -4.05 -25.89
N PHE A 384 -0.97 -2.84 -25.63
CA PHE A 384 -1.79 -1.62 -25.67
C PHE A 384 -2.45 -1.42 -27.03
N PHE A 385 -1.73 -1.56 -28.15
CA PHE A 385 -2.33 -1.45 -29.47
C PHE A 385 -3.41 -2.50 -29.76
N ARG A 386 -3.21 -3.74 -29.30
CA ARG A 386 -4.27 -4.78 -29.42
C ARG A 386 -5.52 -4.40 -28.65
N ILE A 387 -5.37 -3.85 -27.44
CA ILE A 387 -6.49 -3.40 -26.61
C ILE A 387 -7.19 -2.17 -27.24
N VAL A 388 -6.46 -1.20 -27.79
CA VAL A 388 -7.04 -0.07 -28.52
C VAL A 388 -7.90 -0.59 -29.69
N HIS A 389 -7.38 -1.54 -30.45
CA HIS A 389 -8.13 -2.16 -31.55
C HIS A 389 -9.39 -2.90 -31.07
N ALA A 390 -9.29 -3.67 -29.98
CA ALA A 390 -10.43 -4.38 -29.41
C ALA A 390 -11.51 -3.42 -28.87
N ARG A 391 -11.12 -2.33 -28.22
CA ARG A 391 -12.05 -1.29 -27.77
C ARG A 391 -12.76 -0.61 -28.95
N HIS A 392 -12.03 -0.33 -30.02
CA HIS A 392 -12.62 0.20 -31.27
C HIS A 392 -13.70 -0.73 -31.84
N GLN A 393 -13.43 -2.04 -31.90
CA GLN A 393 -14.43 -3.02 -32.36
C GLN A 393 -15.70 -3.08 -31.48
N GLN A 394 -15.59 -2.71 -30.21
CA GLN A 394 -16.71 -2.64 -29.27
C GLN A 394 -17.44 -1.28 -29.28
N GLY A 395 -17.02 -0.34 -30.12
CA GLY A 395 -17.58 1.01 -30.18
C GLY A 395 -17.15 1.90 -28.97
N ASN A 396 -16.12 1.51 -28.24
CA ASN A 396 -15.55 2.24 -27.11
C ASN A 396 -14.14 2.75 -27.43
N ASP A 397 -14.07 3.77 -28.27
CA ASP A 397 -12.80 4.29 -28.77
C ASP A 397 -11.94 4.93 -27.67
N VAL A 398 -10.64 4.64 -27.73
CA VAL A 398 -9.64 5.35 -26.93
C VAL A 398 -9.48 6.77 -27.46
N LYS A 399 -9.66 7.76 -26.61
CA LYS A 399 -9.51 9.16 -26.99
C LYS A 399 -8.06 9.45 -27.43
N LEU A 400 -7.89 10.36 -28.39
CA LEU A 400 -6.56 10.70 -28.92
C LEU A 400 -5.59 11.16 -27.81
N GLY A 401 -6.07 11.95 -26.84
CA GLY A 401 -5.27 12.38 -25.70
C GLY A 401 -4.80 11.22 -24.81
N GLU A 402 -5.71 10.28 -24.51
CA GLU A 402 -5.37 9.04 -23.75
C GLU A 402 -4.31 8.25 -24.53
N TRP A 403 -4.56 7.98 -25.82
CA TRP A 403 -3.65 7.23 -26.66
C TRP A 403 -2.25 7.85 -26.74
N ALA A 404 -2.17 9.14 -27.04
CA ALA A 404 -0.89 9.84 -27.21
C ALA A 404 -0.08 9.87 -25.91
N LEU A 405 -0.72 10.16 -24.76
CA LEU A 405 -0.07 10.21 -23.47
C LEU A 405 0.41 8.83 -23.01
N ARG A 406 -0.39 7.79 -23.20
CA ARG A 406 0.00 6.42 -22.84
C ARG A 406 1.17 5.93 -23.70
N VAL A 407 1.14 6.14 -25.01
CA VAL A 407 2.26 5.78 -25.91
C VAL A 407 3.51 6.56 -25.56
N ASN A 408 3.39 7.88 -25.34
CA ASN A 408 4.53 8.71 -24.93
C ASN A 408 5.14 8.21 -23.62
N TYR A 409 4.33 7.87 -22.62
CA TYR A 409 4.83 7.37 -21.34
C TYR A 409 5.61 6.06 -21.51
N MET A 410 5.03 5.06 -22.18
CA MET A 410 5.65 3.74 -22.39
C MET A 410 6.93 3.82 -23.22
N ALA A 411 7.02 4.76 -24.17
CA ALA A 411 8.19 4.93 -25.04
C ALA A 411 9.18 6.01 -24.55
N SER A 412 8.88 6.75 -23.50
CA SER A 412 9.60 7.97 -23.10
C SER A 412 11.10 7.79 -22.94
N ILE A 413 11.53 6.73 -22.25
CA ILE A 413 12.96 6.44 -22.02
C ILE A 413 13.66 6.09 -23.34
N ALA A 414 13.00 5.30 -24.21
CA ALA A 414 13.52 4.94 -25.51
C ALA A 414 13.66 6.19 -26.42
N TRP A 415 12.60 7.01 -26.53
CA TRP A 415 12.64 8.25 -27.30
C TRP A 415 13.72 9.21 -26.80
N SER A 416 13.83 9.38 -25.48
CA SER A 416 14.88 10.24 -24.91
C SER A 416 16.28 9.72 -25.23
N SER A 417 16.49 8.41 -25.20
CA SER A 417 17.77 7.77 -25.53
C SER A 417 18.11 7.93 -27.02
N PHE A 418 17.15 7.69 -27.91
CA PHE A 418 17.35 7.92 -29.36
C PHE A 418 17.60 9.39 -29.66
N GLY A 419 16.84 10.31 -29.07
CA GLY A 419 17.03 11.75 -29.23
C GLY A 419 18.43 12.18 -28.79
N LEU A 420 18.91 11.69 -27.66
CA LEU A 420 20.27 11.98 -27.17
C LEU A 420 21.34 11.40 -28.11
N MET A 421 21.20 10.14 -28.57
CA MET A 421 22.15 9.54 -29.52
C MET A 421 22.17 10.34 -30.83
N PHE A 422 21.02 10.74 -31.33
CA PHE A 422 20.92 11.57 -32.55
C PHE A 422 21.62 12.90 -32.36
N LEU A 423 21.37 13.60 -31.24
CA LEU A 423 22.04 14.88 -30.94
C LEU A 423 23.56 14.74 -30.81
N LEU A 424 24.06 13.66 -30.21
CA LEU A 424 25.49 13.39 -30.08
C LEU A 424 26.15 12.99 -31.42
N ALA A 425 25.42 12.28 -32.28
CA ALA A 425 25.92 11.84 -33.58
C ALA A 425 25.79 12.89 -34.67
N TYR A 426 24.93 13.90 -34.47
CA TYR A 426 24.74 14.95 -35.44
C TYR A 426 25.97 15.87 -35.48
N PRO A 427 26.69 15.99 -36.60
CA PRO A 427 27.85 16.84 -36.69
C PRO A 427 27.36 18.29 -36.55
N PHE A 428 27.71 18.94 -35.46
CA PHE A 428 27.59 20.40 -35.36
C PHE A 428 28.56 21.00 -36.33
N ASP A 429 28.06 21.45 -37.46
CA ASP A 429 28.85 22.17 -38.43
C ASP A 429 29.32 23.48 -37.77
N GLN A 430 30.58 23.49 -37.38
CA GLN A 430 31.24 24.67 -36.85
C GLN A 430 31.52 25.61 -38.06
N ARG A 431 30.60 26.46 -38.36
CA ARG A 431 30.85 27.66 -39.16
C ARG A 431 31.13 28.84 -38.26
#